data_934f37575345a11df952f196a7bfbf31
#
_entry.id   934f37575345a11df952f196a7bfbf31
#
_cell.length_a   1.000
_cell.length_b   1.000
_cell.length_c   1.000
_cell.angle_alpha   90.00
_cell.angle_beta   90.00
_cell.angle_gamma   90.00
#
_symmetry.space_group_name_H-M   'P 1'
#
loop_
_entity.id
_entity.type
_entity.pdbx_description
1 polymer ?
#
loop_
_entity_poly.entity_id
_entity_poly.type
_entity_poly.pdbx_seq_one_letter_code
_entity_poly.pdbx_strand_id
1 'polypeptide(L)'
;MEPFWEKMGLSTEPQMWRASELLDCLRQHRQDGILIYFFYQDAAYEVCVRKEDGKTVFFLNDDSYQSMLAFCSSANIEGILLSDLLDPIAVFSVNGKAPEAKQ
;
A
#
# COMPACT_ATOMS: atom_id res chain seq x y z
N MET A 1 -7.69 26.25 -5.91
CA MET A 1 -6.51 25.39 -6.10
C MET A 1 -6.96 23.94 -6.23
N GLU A 2 -6.56 23.26 -7.29
CA GLU A 2 -6.93 21.86 -7.47
C GLU A 2 -6.20 20.97 -6.50
N PRO A 3 -6.88 19.97 -5.89
CA PRO A 3 -6.21 18.97 -5.08
C PRO A 3 -5.20 18.17 -5.90
N PHE A 4 -4.13 17.72 -5.27
CA PHE A 4 -3.08 16.98 -5.97
C PHE A 4 -3.60 15.70 -6.63
N TRP A 5 -4.61 15.07 -6.04
CA TRP A 5 -5.17 13.82 -6.56
C TRP A 5 -5.93 14.04 -7.88
N GLU A 6 -6.53 15.21 -8.08
CA GLU A 6 -7.16 15.54 -9.36
C GLU A 6 -6.12 15.66 -10.47
N LYS A 7 -4.97 16.26 -10.16
CA LYS A 7 -3.86 16.38 -11.12
C LYS A 7 -3.32 15.03 -11.54
N MET A 8 -3.46 14.03 -10.70
CA MET A 8 -3.04 12.65 -10.97
C MET A 8 -4.10 11.85 -11.73
N GLY A 9 -5.22 12.47 -12.09
CA GLY A 9 -6.29 11.81 -12.85
C GLY A 9 -7.26 11.01 -12.00
N LEU A 10 -7.26 11.20 -10.69
CA LEU A 10 -8.19 10.50 -9.80
C LEU A 10 -9.52 11.22 -9.75
N SER A 11 -10.62 10.46 -9.69
CA SER A 11 -11.97 11.02 -9.61
C SER A 11 -12.44 11.20 -8.17
N THR A 12 -11.75 10.60 -7.20
CA THR A 12 -12.12 10.68 -5.79
C THR A 12 -10.90 10.99 -4.94
N GLU A 13 -11.14 11.63 -3.79
CA GLU A 13 -10.07 11.95 -2.86
C GLU A 13 -9.49 10.68 -2.25
N PRO A 14 -8.16 10.53 -2.23
CA PRO A 14 -7.54 9.38 -1.57
C PRO A 14 -7.73 9.46 -0.05
N GLN A 15 -7.73 8.29 0.59
CA GLN A 15 -7.77 8.23 2.04
C GLN A 15 -6.36 8.27 2.62
N MET A 16 -6.20 9.01 3.70
CA MET A 16 -4.91 9.06 4.39
C MET A 16 -4.84 7.93 5.41
N TRP A 17 -3.90 7.04 5.21
CA TRP A 17 -3.63 5.91 6.11
C TRP A 17 -2.28 6.09 6.76
N ARG A 18 -2.14 5.61 7.98
CA ARG A 18 -0.82 5.45 8.59
C ARG A 18 -0.19 4.18 8.03
N ALA A 19 1.13 4.14 8.00
CA ALA A 19 1.84 2.94 7.52
C ALA A 19 1.45 1.70 8.32
N SER A 20 1.22 1.83 9.63
CA SER A 20 0.77 0.71 10.46
C SER A 20 -0.58 0.15 10.00
N GLU A 21 -1.49 1.01 9.53
CA GLU A 21 -2.78 0.58 9.02
C GLU A 21 -2.62 -0.21 7.71
N LEU A 22 -1.70 0.23 6.85
CA LEU A 22 -1.37 -0.51 5.63
C LEU A 22 -0.85 -1.92 5.97
N LEU A 23 0.10 -2.00 6.90
CA LEU A 23 0.68 -3.28 7.29
C LEU A 23 -0.35 -4.21 7.93
N ASP A 24 -1.24 -3.67 8.76
CA ASP A 24 -2.34 -4.46 9.35
C ASP A 24 -3.28 -4.98 8.28
N CYS A 25 -3.59 -4.16 7.28
CA CYS A 25 -4.43 -4.56 6.16
C CYS A 25 -3.80 -5.74 5.39
N LEU A 26 -2.49 -5.68 5.15
CA LEU A 26 -1.78 -6.77 4.47
C LEU A 26 -1.83 -8.05 5.29
N ARG A 27 -1.69 -7.97 6.62
CA ARG A 27 -1.80 -9.14 7.49
C ARG A 27 -3.19 -9.77 7.42
N GLN A 28 -4.23 -8.95 7.41
CA GLN A 28 -5.61 -9.44 7.36
C GLN A 28 -5.93 -10.13 6.04
N HIS A 29 -5.27 -9.75 4.97
CA HIS A 29 -5.53 -10.27 3.64
C HIS A 29 -4.47 -11.25 3.12
N ARG A 30 -3.72 -11.88 4.03
CA ARG A 30 -2.70 -12.87 3.65
C ARG A 30 -3.27 -14.05 2.88
N GLN A 31 -4.51 -14.45 3.18
CA GLN A 31 -5.15 -15.59 2.54
C GLN A 31 -5.90 -15.20 1.28
N ASP A 32 -6.53 -14.03 1.29
CA ASP A 32 -7.40 -13.58 0.21
C ASP A 32 -6.66 -12.86 -0.90
N GLY A 33 -5.54 -12.24 -0.53
CA GLY A 33 -4.84 -11.34 -1.43
C GLY A 33 -5.44 -9.95 -1.42
N ILE A 34 -4.62 -8.97 -1.75
CA ILE A 34 -5.06 -7.58 -1.84
C ILE A 34 -4.08 -6.80 -2.71
N LEU A 35 -4.59 -5.80 -3.41
CA LEU A 35 -3.78 -4.90 -4.22
C LEU A 35 -4.11 -3.47 -3.81
N ILE A 36 -3.09 -2.73 -3.36
CA ILE A 36 -3.26 -1.36 -2.88
C ILE A 36 -2.32 -0.44 -3.64
N TYR A 37 -2.88 0.66 -4.16
CA TYR A 37 -2.08 1.74 -4.75
C TYR A 37 -2.17 2.96 -3.83
N PHE A 38 -1.04 3.59 -3.60
CA PHE A 38 -0.99 4.78 -2.77
C PHE A 38 0.09 5.74 -3.25
N PHE A 39 -0.05 7.01 -2.82
CA PHE A 39 1.00 8.00 -3.00
C PHE A 39 1.70 8.23 -1.67
N TYR A 40 3.00 8.36 -1.73
CA TYR A 40 3.80 8.84 -0.60
C TYR A 40 4.66 9.98 -1.14
N GLN A 41 4.44 11.16 -0.56
CA GLN A 41 5.03 12.39 -1.10
C GLN A 41 4.61 12.55 -2.58
N ASP A 42 5.54 12.63 -3.51
CA ASP A 42 5.23 12.87 -4.92
C ASP A 42 5.29 11.61 -5.78
N ALA A 43 5.38 10.43 -5.17
CA ALA A 43 5.55 9.18 -5.90
C ALA A 43 4.41 8.21 -5.62
N ALA A 44 4.03 7.44 -6.65
CA ALA A 44 3.02 6.40 -6.53
C ALA A 44 3.68 5.05 -6.28
N TYR A 45 3.07 4.25 -5.42
CA TYR A 45 3.56 2.92 -5.06
C TYR A 45 2.44 1.90 -5.12
N GLU A 46 2.80 0.66 -5.36
CA GLU A 46 1.89 -0.47 -5.41
C GLU A 46 2.33 -1.50 -4.37
N VAL A 47 1.39 -1.94 -3.54
CA VAL A 47 1.61 -3.03 -2.59
C VAL A 47 0.61 -4.12 -2.88
N CYS A 48 1.08 -5.36 -2.97
CA CYS A 48 0.25 -6.50 -3.33
C CYS A 48 0.58 -7.70 -2.45
N VAL A 49 -0.46 -8.43 -2.08
CA VAL A 49 -0.34 -9.75 -1.45
C VAL A 49 -1.08 -10.73 -2.33
N ARG A 50 -0.42 -11.81 -2.73
CA ARG A 50 -1.07 -12.84 -3.56
C ARG A 50 -0.43 -14.20 -3.32
N LYS A 51 -1.13 -15.25 -3.75
CA LYS A 51 -0.62 -16.61 -3.69
C LYS A 51 0.12 -16.92 -4.99
N GLU A 52 1.32 -17.45 -4.85
CA GLU A 52 2.10 -17.99 -5.95
C GLU A 52 2.58 -19.38 -5.57
N ASP A 53 2.21 -20.38 -6.36
CA ASP A 53 2.55 -21.78 -6.10
C ASP A 53 2.18 -22.24 -4.67
N GLY A 54 1.01 -21.78 -4.20
CA GLY A 54 0.50 -22.11 -2.88
C GLY A 54 1.13 -21.35 -1.72
N LYS A 55 2.04 -20.42 -2.01
CA LYS A 55 2.71 -19.63 -0.99
C LYS A 55 2.25 -18.17 -1.05
N THR A 56 2.13 -17.54 0.10
CA THR A 56 1.80 -16.11 0.16
C THR A 56 3.05 -15.30 -0.11
N VAL A 57 2.97 -14.40 -1.09
CA VAL A 57 4.09 -13.52 -1.48
C VAL A 57 3.64 -12.08 -1.37
N PHE A 58 4.48 -11.23 -0.82
CA PHE A 58 4.26 -9.81 -0.63
C PHE A 58 5.09 -9.02 -1.63
N PHE A 59 4.51 -7.98 -2.20
CA PHE A 59 5.19 -7.17 -3.22
C PHE A 59 5.13 -5.69 -2.85
N LEU A 60 6.24 -5.00 -3.09
CA LEU A 60 6.28 -3.53 -3.10
C LEU A 60 6.85 -3.14 -4.46
N ASN A 61 6.01 -2.58 -5.33
CA ASN A 61 6.34 -2.37 -6.74
C ASN A 61 6.81 -3.70 -7.37
N ASP A 62 8.03 -3.76 -7.87
CA ASP A 62 8.56 -4.96 -8.51
C ASP A 62 9.31 -5.90 -7.56
N ASP A 63 9.50 -5.48 -6.32
CA ASP A 63 10.23 -6.27 -5.33
C ASP A 63 9.30 -7.25 -4.63
N SER A 64 9.75 -8.48 -4.44
CA SER A 64 8.96 -9.52 -3.77
C SER A 64 9.61 -9.96 -2.46
N TYR A 65 8.75 -10.37 -1.52
CA TYR A 65 9.16 -10.80 -0.19
C TYR A 65 8.36 -12.04 0.18
N GLN A 66 9.03 -13.03 0.75
CA GLN A 66 8.45 -14.36 0.98
C GLN A 66 7.65 -14.47 2.27
N SER A 67 7.67 -13.45 3.12
CA SER A 67 6.93 -13.46 4.37
C SER A 67 6.60 -12.04 4.82
N MET A 68 5.65 -11.92 5.74
CA MET A 68 5.33 -10.62 6.33
C MET A 68 6.53 -10.06 7.08
N LEU A 69 7.28 -10.93 7.77
CA LEU A 69 8.48 -10.50 8.48
C LEU A 69 9.54 -9.94 7.52
N ALA A 70 9.79 -10.63 6.41
CA ALA A 70 10.74 -10.16 5.40
C ALA A 70 10.28 -8.83 4.79
N PHE A 71 8.98 -8.69 4.53
CA PHE A 71 8.40 -7.46 4.02
C PHE A 71 8.63 -6.30 5.00
N CYS A 72 8.28 -6.50 6.28
CA CYS A 72 8.44 -5.46 7.29
C CYS A 72 9.91 -5.09 7.54
N SER A 73 10.82 -6.05 7.37
CA SER A 73 12.24 -5.83 7.64
C SER A 73 13.00 -5.20 6.48
N SER A 74 12.49 -5.32 5.26
CA SER A 74 13.24 -4.96 4.06
C SER A 74 12.53 -4.01 3.12
N ALA A 75 11.20 -4.05 3.04
CA ALA A 75 10.46 -3.18 2.14
C ALA A 75 10.58 -1.73 2.61
N ASN A 76 11.06 -0.87 1.72
CA ASN A 76 11.30 0.53 2.08
C ASN A 76 10.93 1.46 0.94
N ILE A 77 10.69 2.72 1.32
CA ILE A 77 10.46 3.81 0.39
C ILE A 77 11.57 4.82 0.63
N GLU A 78 12.41 5.01 -0.38
CA GLU A 78 13.54 5.95 -0.32
C GLU A 78 14.46 5.70 0.89
N GLY A 79 14.68 4.42 1.21
CA GLY A 79 15.55 4.02 2.31
C GLY A 79 14.90 3.98 3.68
N ILE A 80 13.60 4.31 3.77
CA ILE A 80 12.87 4.27 5.03
C ILE A 80 11.95 3.07 5.02
N LEU A 81 12.05 2.18 6.02
CA LEU A 81 11.17 1.02 6.12
C LEU A 81 9.72 1.48 6.23
N LEU A 82 8.79 0.71 5.64
CA LEU A 82 7.37 1.05 5.70
C LEU A 82 6.89 1.21 7.14
N SER A 83 7.37 0.36 8.05
CA SER A 83 7.01 0.44 9.47
C SER A 83 7.55 1.70 10.16
N ASP A 84 8.54 2.36 9.56
CA ASP A 84 9.16 3.56 10.13
C ASP A 84 8.65 4.86 9.51
N LEU A 85 7.72 4.77 8.54
CA LEU A 85 7.16 5.98 7.94
C LEU A 85 6.34 6.76 8.97
N LEU A 86 6.67 8.02 9.17
CA LEU A 86 5.99 8.90 10.12
C LEU A 86 4.82 9.63 9.47
N ASP A 87 4.95 9.95 8.19
CA ASP A 87 3.91 10.67 7.46
C ASP A 87 2.86 9.69 6.92
N PRO A 88 1.60 10.11 6.85
CA PRO A 88 0.56 9.25 6.28
C PRO A 88 0.77 9.05 4.78
N ILE A 89 0.24 7.92 4.28
CA ILE A 89 0.20 7.61 2.86
C ILE A 89 -1.19 7.91 2.32
N ALA A 90 -1.27 8.29 1.05
CA ALA A 90 -2.53 8.61 0.41
C ALA A 90 -3.00 7.42 -0.42
N VAL A 91 -3.90 6.60 0.13
CA VAL A 91 -4.41 5.40 -0.53
C VAL A 91 -5.51 5.80 -1.50
N PHE A 92 -5.33 5.52 -2.78
CA PHE A 92 -6.32 5.87 -3.80
C PHE A 92 -6.98 4.67 -4.47
N SER A 93 -6.49 3.46 -4.25
CA SER A 93 -7.13 2.27 -4.81
C SER A 93 -6.87 1.06 -3.93
N VAL A 94 -7.93 0.28 -3.68
CA VAL A 94 -7.87 -1.01 -3.00
C VAL A 94 -8.62 -1.99 -3.87
N ASN A 95 -7.92 -3.00 -4.42
CA ASN A 95 -8.47 -3.99 -5.33
C ASN A 95 -9.16 -3.36 -6.55
N GLY A 96 -8.59 -2.26 -7.06
CA GLY A 96 -9.12 -1.59 -8.24
C GLY A 96 -10.27 -0.63 -7.98
N LYS A 97 -10.64 -0.41 -6.73
CA LYS A 97 -11.74 0.49 -6.34
C LYS A 97 -11.23 1.55 -5.39
N ALA A 98 -11.92 2.69 -5.36
CA ALA A 98 -11.62 3.73 -4.38
C ALA A 98 -11.79 3.16 -2.97
N PRO A 99 -10.92 3.51 -2.00
CA PRO A 99 -11.06 3.01 -0.64
C PRO A 99 -12.34 3.55 0.01
N GLU A 100 -12.97 2.71 0.81
CA GLU A 100 -14.14 3.13 1.56
C GLU A 100 -13.74 4.07 2.69
N ALA A 101 -14.59 5.05 2.97
CA ALA A 101 -14.34 5.98 4.05
C ALA A 101 -14.32 5.24 5.38
N LYS A 102 -13.30 5.49 6.18
CA LYS A 102 -13.22 4.94 7.53
C LYS A 102 -14.17 5.71 8.44
N GLN A 103 -14.87 4.97 9.23
CA GLN A 103 -15.76 5.54 10.22
C GLN A 103 -15.14 5.51 11.60
#